data_8ece597df1f984a10fd4538921773f50
#
_entry.id   8ece597df1f984a10fd4538921773f50
#
_cell.length_a   1.000
_cell.length_b   1.000
_cell.length_c   1.000
_cell.angle_alpha   90.00
_cell.angle_beta   90.00
_cell.angle_gamma   90.00
#
_symmetry.space_group_name_H-M   'P 1'
#
loop_
_entity.id
_entity.type
_entity.pdbx_description
1 polymer ?
#
loop_
_entity_poly.entity_id
_entity_poly.type
_entity_poly.pdbx_seq_one_letter_code
_entity_poly.pdbx_strand_id
1 'polypeptide(L)'
;MNNSPLPKRAGPRPLTHKGMPHAQIGVQPVPEVNAQLFRRCYSLPDVRNEPTRISVPGARALWLREDLPLAHPEVIASGREFAHIHPDGSLHASLAPERARQAIEAGWAEPHPMAQYVGNEGMVMLYTPRDMEELDAIFQLVVDSYNFVTGRSVNAAEIAAASRA
;
A
#
# COMPACT_ATOMS: atom_id res chain seq x y z
N MET A 1 -13.62 7.31 8.34
CA MET A 1 -12.99 6.19 7.57
C MET A 1 -13.84 5.91 6.35
N ASN A 2 -13.20 5.76 5.20
CA ASN A 2 -13.91 5.37 3.99
C ASN A 2 -14.22 3.86 4.07
N ASN A 3 -15.50 3.53 4.28
CA ASN A 3 -15.99 2.15 4.31
C ASN A 3 -16.57 1.72 2.96
N SER A 4 -16.15 2.35 1.86
CA SER A 4 -16.60 1.95 0.53
C SER A 4 -16.29 0.48 0.30
N PRO A 5 -17.28 -0.32 -0.18
CA PRO A 5 -17.05 -1.72 -0.48
C PRO A 5 -15.92 -1.87 -1.49
N LEU A 6 -15.02 -2.82 -1.25
CA LEU A 6 -14.01 -3.18 -2.23
C LEU A 6 -14.63 -4.16 -3.25
N PRO A 7 -14.38 -3.98 -4.54
CA PRO A 7 -14.75 -4.99 -5.52
C PRO A 7 -13.95 -6.27 -5.25
N LYS A 8 -14.51 -7.41 -5.59
CA LYS A 8 -13.78 -8.67 -5.50
C LYS A 8 -12.72 -8.73 -6.60
N ARG A 9 -11.46 -9.03 -6.23
CA ARG A 9 -10.39 -9.21 -7.20
C ARG A 9 -10.65 -10.46 -8.06
N ALA A 10 -10.49 -10.34 -9.37
CA ALA A 10 -10.66 -11.44 -10.30
C ALA A 10 -9.44 -12.38 -10.30
N GLY A 11 -9.70 -13.67 -10.51
CA GLY A 11 -8.66 -14.68 -10.64
C GLY A 11 -8.01 -15.12 -9.33
N PRO A 12 -7.03 -16.04 -9.41
CA PRO A 12 -6.34 -16.56 -8.24
C PRO A 12 -5.43 -15.51 -7.60
N ARG A 13 -5.14 -15.69 -6.32
CA ARG A 13 -4.12 -14.90 -5.63
C ARG A 13 -2.74 -15.21 -6.21
N PRO A 14 -1.82 -14.25 -6.28
CA PRO A 14 -0.45 -14.54 -6.68
C PRO A 14 0.22 -15.48 -5.66
N LEU A 15 1.17 -16.28 -6.13
CA LEU A 15 2.04 -17.03 -5.25
C LEU A 15 2.99 -16.09 -4.53
N THR A 16 3.22 -16.34 -3.24
CA THR A 16 4.09 -15.50 -2.41
C THR A 16 4.99 -16.37 -1.53
N HIS A 17 6.15 -15.83 -1.18
CA HIS A 17 6.92 -16.32 -0.05
C HIS A 17 6.24 -15.89 1.25
N LYS A 18 5.94 -16.83 2.13
CA LYS A 18 5.25 -16.56 3.40
C LYS A 18 6.21 -16.16 4.54
N GLY A 19 7.51 -16.18 4.27
CA GLY A 19 8.56 -15.77 5.22
C GLY A 19 9.16 -14.41 4.83
N MET A 20 10.39 -14.19 5.29
CA MET A 20 11.18 -13.01 4.95
C MET A 20 12.29 -13.34 3.95
N PRO A 21 12.44 -12.60 2.86
CA PRO A 21 11.63 -11.47 2.44
C PRO A 21 10.22 -11.88 2.00
N HIS A 22 9.21 -11.10 2.37
CA HIS A 22 7.83 -11.30 1.95
C HIS A 22 7.63 -10.69 0.55
N ALA A 23 7.50 -11.53 -0.46
CA ALA A 23 7.50 -11.13 -1.86
C ALA A 23 6.60 -12.04 -2.70
N GLN A 24 6.06 -11.50 -3.79
CA GLN A 24 5.39 -12.28 -4.82
C GLN A 24 6.39 -13.08 -5.64
N ILE A 25 5.95 -14.21 -6.19
CA ILE A 25 6.77 -15.12 -7.02
C ILE A 25 6.29 -15.03 -8.47
N GLY A 26 7.22 -14.71 -9.39
CA GLY A 26 6.94 -14.73 -10.82
C GLY A 26 6.00 -13.63 -11.32
N VAL A 27 5.81 -12.56 -10.55
CA VAL A 27 4.99 -11.42 -10.94
C VAL A 27 5.89 -10.30 -11.49
N GLN A 28 5.53 -9.78 -12.66
CA GLN A 28 6.14 -8.60 -13.25
C GLN A 28 5.12 -7.48 -13.33
N PRO A 29 5.51 -6.23 -13.04
CA PRO A 29 4.58 -5.11 -13.16
C PRO A 29 4.28 -4.82 -14.63
N VAL A 30 3.05 -4.41 -14.92
CA VAL A 30 2.70 -3.83 -16.22
C VAL A 30 3.23 -2.41 -16.24
N PRO A 31 4.14 -2.04 -17.16
CA PRO A 31 4.87 -0.76 -17.09
C PRO A 31 3.99 0.48 -16.95
N GLU A 32 2.91 0.58 -17.73
CA GLU A 32 2.01 1.74 -17.71
C GLU A 32 1.23 1.82 -16.41
N VAL A 33 0.79 0.67 -15.90
CA VAL A 33 0.05 0.58 -14.62
C VAL A 33 0.98 0.93 -13.47
N ASN A 34 2.20 0.40 -13.49
CA ASN A 34 3.20 0.68 -12.47
C ASN A 34 3.61 2.16 -12.43
N ALA A 35 3.78 2.78 -13.60
CA ALA A 35 4.06 4.21 -13.70
C ALA A 35 2.93 5.05 -13.07
N GLN A 36 1.68 4.67 -13.30
CA GLN A 36 0.53 5.33 -12.70
C GLN A 36 0.43 5.08 -11.19
N LEU A 37 0.79 3.88 -10.71
CA LEU A 37 0.86 3.58 -9.28
C LEU A 37 1.82 4.55 -8.58
N PHE A 38 3.04 4.69 -9.10
CA PHE A 38 4.04 5.61 -8.56
C PHE A 38 3.54 7.06 -8.59
N ARG A 39 3.02 7.50 -9.73
CA ARG A 39 2.51 8.87 -9.87
C ARG A 39 1.43 9.19 -8.85
N ARG A 40 0.47 8.29 -8.67
CA ARG A 40 -0.63 8.48 -7.69
C ARG A 40 -0.12 8.47 -6.26
N CYS A 41 0.72 7.50 -5.89
CA CYS A 41 1.24 7.39 -4.53
C CYS A 41 2.04 8.62 -4.12
N TYR A 42 2.88 9.16 -5.00
CA TYR A 42 3.70 10.34 -4.70
C TYR A 42 2.98 11.67 -4.99
N SER A 43 1.72 11.63 -5.40
CA SER A 43 0.81 12.79 -5.43
C SER A 43 0.06 12.96 -4.11
N LEU A 44 0.16 12.02 -3.18
CA LEU A 44 -0.39 12.18 -1.84
C LEU A 44 0.28 13.36 -1.12
N PRO A 45 -0.50 14.20 -0.40
CA PRO A 45 0.07 15.35 0.29
C PRO A 45 1.16 14.96 1.28
N ASP A 46 2.27 15.69 1.27
CA ASP A 46 3.39 15.52 2.20
C ASP A 46 4.10 14.15 2.13
N VAL A 47 3.96 13.45 1.00
CA VAL A 47 4.65 12.17 0.73
C VAL A 47 5.82 12.40 -0.23
N ARG A 48 7.01 11.90 0.14
CA ARG A 48 8.21 11.93 -0.67
C ARG A 48 8.63 10.52 -1.09
N ASN A 49 9.26 10.43 -2.26
CA ASN A 49 9.85 9.21 -2.77
C ASN A 49 11.28 9.08 -2.25
N GLU A 50 11.48 8.18 -1.31
CA GLU A 50 12.78 7.91 -0.68
C GLU A 50 13.16 6.43 -0.87
N PRO A 51 14.44 6.07 -0.80
CA PRO A 51 14.82 4.67 -0.70
C PRO A 51 14.21 4.04 0.55
N THR A 52 13.77 2.78 0.43
CA THR A 52 13.30 2.04 1.61
C THR A 52 14.40 1.86 2.65
N ARG A 53 14.04 1.85 3.93
CA ARG A 53 14.93 1.49 5.04
C ARG A 53 14.68 0.09 5.59
N ILE A 54 13.57 -0.55 5.19
CA ILE A 54 13.10 -1.78 5.83
C ILE A 54 12.73 -2.89 4.83
N SER A 55 12.87 -2.67 3.53
CA SER A 55 12.42 -3.62 2.50
C SER A 55 13.56 -4.08 1.59
N VAL A 56 13.20 -4.83 0.55
CA VAL A 56 14.14 -5.37 -0.43
C VAL A 56 14.86 -4.28 -1.23
N PRO A 57 16.06 -4.54 -1.74
CA PRO A 57 16.77 -3.58 -2.59
C PRO A 57 15.91 -3.12 -3.77
N GLY A 58 15.91 -1.82 -4.02
CA GLY A 58 15.13 -1.20 -5.10
C GLY A 58 13.69 -0.83 -4.72
N ALA A 59 13.19 -1.25 -3.56
CA ALA A 59 11.90 -0.80 -3.08
C ALA A 59 11.94 0.71 -2.75
N ARG A 60 10.83 1.40 -3.00
CA ARG A 60 10.70 2.84 -2.79
C ARG A 60 9.72 3.13 -1.67
N ALA A 61 10.20 3.88 -0.66
CA ALA A 61 9.38 4.28 0.47
C ALA A 61 8.41 5.39 0.09
N LEU A 62 7.20 5.31 0.63
CA LEU A 62 6.30 6.44 0.76
C LEU A 62 6.62 7.09 2.11
N TRP A 63 7.37 8.21 2.05
CA TRP A 63 7.94 8.86 3.23
C TRP A 63 7.16 10.11 3.59
N LEU A 64 6.57 10.12 4.79
CA LEU A 64 5.81 11.27 5.28
C LEU A 64 6.75 12.40 5.75
N ARG A 65 6.35 13.65 5.53
CA ARG A 65 7.08 14.82 6.02
C ARG A 65 7.32 14.72 7.53
N GLU A 66 8.51 15.07 7.97
CA GLU A 66 9.00 14.86 9.35
C GLU A 66 8.13 15.50 10.44
N ASP A 67 7.57 16.67 10.15
CA ASP A 67 6.77 17.46 11.10
C ASP A 67 5.26 17.20 11.02
N LEU A 68 4.83 16.28 10.10
CA LEU A 68 3.42 15.94 9.97
C LEU A 68 2.92 15.20 11.21
N PRO A 69 1.88 15.70 11.91
CA PRO A 69 1.25 14.96 12.99
C PRO A 69 0.67 13.63 12.49
N LEU A 70 0.85 12.57 13.26
CA LEU A 70 0.35 11.23 12.93
C LEU A 70 -0.71 10.78 13.93
N ALA A 71 -1.79 10.18 13.43
CA ALA A 71 -2.82 9.56 14.27
C ALA A 71 -2.35 8.20 14.80
N HIS A 72 -1.60 7.44 13.99
CA HIS A 72 -1.12 6.11 14.33
C HIS A 72 0.39 5.95 14.06
N PRO A 73 1.27 6.65 14.80
CA PRO A 73 2.71 6.52 14.61
C PRO A 73 3.24 5.12 14.96
N GLU A 74 2.52 4.38 15.79
CA GLU A 74 2.91 3.04 16.26
C GLU A 74 2.96 1.99 15.16
N VAL A 75 2.29 2.22 14.02
CA VAL A 75 2.31 1.27 12.90
C VAL A 75 3.48 1.49 11.94
N ILE A 76 4.28 2.54 12.14
CA ILE A 76 5.46 2.82 11.32
C ILE A 76 6.66 2.10 11.92
N ALA A 77 7.28 1.21 11.14
CA ALA A 77 8.41 0.42 11.59
C ALA A 77 9.73 1.21 11.64
N SER A 78 9.91 2.20 10.76
CA SER A 78 11.14 2.99 10.70
C SER A 78 10.89 4.39 10.15
N GLY A 79 11.35 5.39 10.87
CA GLY A 79 11.33 6.79 10.46
C GLY A 79 9.92 7.27 10.11
N ARG A 80 9.73 7.67 8.86
CA ARG A 80 8.46 8.16 8.33
C ARG A 80 7.94 7.31 7.16
N GLU A 81 8.47 6.11 6.97
CA GLU A 81 8.07 5.16 5.94
C GLU A 81 6.79 4.45 6.36
N PHE A 82 5.61 4.94 5.88
CA PHE A 82 4.33 4.32 6.21
C PHE A 82 3.94 3.20 5.27
N ALA A 83 4.54 3.16 4.08
CA ALA A 83 4.35 2.13 3.06
C ALA A 83 5.57 2.10 2.14
N HIS A 84 5.71 1.05 1.34
CA HIS A 84 6.71 1.00 0.29
C HIS A 84 6.24 0.16 -0.89
N ILE A 85 6.74 0.52 -2.08
CA ILE A 85 6.47 -0.17 -3.34
C ILE A 85 7.68 -1.01 -3.70
N HIS A 86 7.45 -2.31 -3.91
CA HIS A 86 8.47 -3.25 -4.36
C HIS A 86 8.76 -3.11 -5.87
N PRO A 87 9.92 -3.62 -6.35
CA PRO A 87 10.22 -3.61 -7.79
C PRO A 87 9.18 -4.31 -8.66
N ASP A 88 8.43 -5.27 -8.13
CA ASP A 88 7.36 -5.98 -8.86
C ASP A 88 6.01 -5.24 -8.85
N GLY A 89 5.92 -4.09 -8.18
CA GLY A 89 4.71 -3.29 -8.09
C GLY A 89 3.75 -3.66 -6.94
N SER A 90 4.07 -4.69 -6.15
CA SER A 90 3.36 -4.94 -4.89
C SER A 90 3.79 -3.93 -3.82
N LEU A 91 3.00 -3.82 -2.74
CA LEU A 91 3.30 -2.89 -1.66
C LEU A 91 3.17 -3.57 -0.31
N HIS A 92 3.95 -3.12 0.67
CA HIS A 92 3.58 -3.28 2.08
C HIS A 92 2.99 -1.96 2.61
N ALA A 93 1.91 -2.09 3.36
CA ALA A 93 1.25 -0.94 3.99
C ALA A 93 0.55 -1.38 5.27
N SER A 94 0.26 -0.42 6.15
CA SER A 94 -0.52 -0.65 7.36
C SER A 94 -1.88 -0.01 7.21
N LEU A 95 -2.91 -0.83 7.26
CA LEU A 95 -4.33 -0.43 7.24
C LEU A 95 -4.90 -0.47 8.66
N ALA A 96 -6.05 0.16 8.87
CA ALA A 96 -6.86 -0.17 10.03
C ALA A 96 -7.20 -1.67 10.00
N PRO A 97 -7.18 -2.40 11.14
CA PRO A 97 -7.33 -3.86 11.15
C PRO A 97 -8.58 -4.37 10.42
N GLU A 98 -9.70 -3.68 10.58
CA GLU A 98 -10.94 -4.01 9.86
C GLU A 98 -10.80 -3.88 8.34
N ARG A 99 -10.13 -2.80 7.89
CA ARG A 99 -9.90 -2.57 6.47
C ARG A 99 -8.94 -3.60 5.87
N ALA A 100 -7.93 -4.01 6.63
CA ALA A 100 -7.04 -5.10 6.25
C ALA A 100 -7.81 -6.41 6.03
N ARG A 101 -8.73 -6.77 6.94
CA ARG A 101 -9.59 -7.94 6.77
C ARG A 101 -10.42 -7.87 5.49
N GLN A 102 -11.06 -6.74 5.23
CA GLN A 102 -11.82 -6.52 3.99
C GLN A 102 -10.97 -6.68 2.74
N ALA A 103 -9.76 -6.11 2.73
CA ALA A 103 -8.83 -6.22 1.60
C ALA A 103 -8.40 -7.68 1.36
N ILE A 104 -8.13 -8.43 2.43
CA ILE A 104 -7.76 -9.84 2.36
C ILE A 104 -8.94 -10.68 1.84
N GLU A 105 -10.14 -10.50 2.37
CA GLU A 105 -11.35 -11.21 1.94
C GLU A 105 -11.70 -10.93 0.48
N ALA A 106 -11.54 -9.69 0.04
CA ALA A 106 -11.79 -9.30 -1.35
C ALA A 106 -10.69 -9.75 -2.33
N GLY A 107 -9.57 -10.32 -1.83
CA GLY A 107 -8.51 -10.88 -2.66
C GLY A 107 -7.41 -9.91 -3.07
N TRP A 108 -7.37 -8.70 -2.49
CA TRP A 108 -6.39 -7.66 -2.82
C TRP A 108 -5.11 -7.72 -2.01
N ALA A 109 -5.13 -8.44 -0.89
CA ALA A 109 -4.03 -8.44 0.07
C ALA A 109 -3.85 -9.79 0.76
N GLU A 110 -2.72 -9.93 1.43
CA GLU A 110 -2.46 -10.98 2.41
C GLU A 110 -1.76 -10.40 3.64
N PRO A 111 -1.88 -11.06 4.82
CA PRO A 111 -1.20 -10.60 6.02
C PRO A 111 0.33 -10.60 5.84
N HIS A 112 1.00 -9.58 6.38
CA HIS A 112 2.46 -9.60 6.47
C HIS A 112 2.89 -10.67 7.50
N PRO A 113 3.95 -11.46 7.22
CA PRO A 113 4.39 -12.51 8.15
C PRO A 113 4.73 -12.00 9.56
N MET A 114 5.21 -10.76 9.66
CA MET A 114 5.59 -10.13 10.93
C MET A 114 4.43 -9.45 11.67
N ALA A 115 3.24 -9.36 11.06
CA ALA A 115 2.12 -8.60 11.63
C ALA A 115 1.79 -9.00 13.08
N GLN A 116 1.72 -10.29 13.35
CA GLN A 116 1.43 -10.80 14.70
C GLN A 116 2.57 -10.52 15.69
N TYR A 117 3.82 -10.65 15.24
CA TYR A 117 5.00 -10.47 16.11
C TYR A 117 5.19 -9.01 16.54
N VAL A 118 4.83 -8.05 15.68
CA VAL A 118 4.97 -6.62 15.99
C VAL A 118 3.67 -5.99 16.51
N GLY A 119 2.59 -6.79 16.66
CA GLY A 119 1.31 -6.29 17.13
C GLY A 119 0.59 -5.35 16.16
N ASN A 120 0.86 -5.47 14.87
CA ASN A 120 0.25 -4.66 13.82
C ASN A 120 -0.60 -5.54 12.88
N GLU A 121 -1.81 -5.87 13.31
CA GLU A 121 -2.74 -6.72 12.54
C GLU A 121 -3.15 -6.13 11.19
N GLY A 122 -2.96 -4.84 10.99
CA GLY A 122 -3.24 -4.15 9.75
C GLY A 122 -2.11 -4.17 8.73
N MET A 123 -0.95 -4.75 9.08
CA MET A 123 0.19 -4.83 8.16
C MET A 123 -0.06 -5.91 7.10
N VAL A 124 -0.10 -5.50 5.85
CA VAL A 124 -0.44 -6.36 4.70
C VAL A 124 0.50 -6.16 3.52
N MET A 125 0.58 -7.18 2.67
CA MET A 125 1.03 -7.01 1.28
C MET A 125 -0.20 -6.74 0.41
N LEU A 126 -0.18 -5.64 -0.33
CA LEU A 126 -1.12 -5.35 -1.42
C LEU A 126 -0.54 -5.91 -2.72
N TYR A 127 -1.34 -6.66 -3.46
CA TYR A 127 -0.88 -7.32 -4.68
C TYR A 127 -0.66 -6.32 -5.83
N THR A 128 0.26 -6.66 -6.73
CA THR A 128 0.54 -5.88 -7.94
C THR A 128 -0.71 -5.73 -8.79
N PRO A 129 -1.15 -4.50 -9.10
CA PRO A 129 -2.28 -4.29 -10.01
C PRO A 129 -1.88 -4.67 -11.45
N ARG A 130 -2.77 -5.38 -12.14
CA ARG A 130 -2.55 -5.88 -13.50
C ARG A 130 -3.08 -4.94 -14.59
N ASP A 131 -3.99 -4.05 -14.22
CA ASP A 131 -4.62 -3.06 -15.08
C ASP A 131 -5.04 -1.82 -14.30
N MET A 132 -5.65 -0.85 -14.97
CA MET A 132 -6.05 0.42 -14.36
C MET A 132 -7.22 0.27 -13.38
N GLU A 133 -8.12 -0.69 -13.61
CA GLU A 133 -9.24 -0.95 -12.71
C GLU A 133 -8.74 -1.55 -11.39
N GLU A 134 -7.81 -2.50 -11.44
CA GLU A 134 -7.15 -3.03 -10.25
C GLU A 134 -6.31 -1.96 -9.55
N LEU A 135 -5.66 -1.08 -10.31
CA LEU A 135 -4.92 0.03 -9.73
C LEU A 135 -5.85 0.96 -8.94
N ASP A 136 -7.07 1.20 -9.39
CA ASP A 136 -8.04 2.01 -8.65
C ASP A 136 -8.35 1.38 -7.28
N ALA A 137 -8.52 0.06 -7.22
CA ALA A 137 -8.73 -0.65 -5.96
C ALA A 137 -7.49 -0.64 -5.04
N ILE A 138 -6.31 -0.93 -5.60
CA ILE A 138 -5.04 -0.91 -4.84
C ILE A 138 -4.74 0.51 -4.34
N PHE A 139 -4.92 1.53 -5.18
CA PHE A 139 -4.67 2.91 -4.77
C PHE A 139 -5.65 3.38 -3.69
N GLN A 140 -6.91 2.93 -3.74
CA GLN A 140 -7.85 3.17 -2.64
C GLN A 140 -7.30 2.64 -1.32
N LEU A 141 -6.72 1.44 -1.30
CA LEU A 141 -6.12 0.86 -0.11
C LEU A 141 -4.86 1.62 0.36
N VAL A 142 -4.07 2.13 -0.57
CA VAL A 142 -2.93 3.01 -0.23
C VAL A 142 -3.43 4.29 0.45
N VAL A 143 -4.50 4.90 -0.08
CA VAL A 143 -5.12 6.09 0.51
C VAL A 143 -5.73 5.77 1.87
N ASP A 144 -6.37 4.62 2.02
CA ASP A 144 -6.92 4.18 3.31
C ASP A 144 -5.80 4.02 4.36
N SER A 145 -4.64 3.49 3.96
CA SER A 145 -3.44 3.44 4.82
C SER A 145 -2.95 4.84 5.18
N TYR A 146 -2.80 5.71 4.20
CA TYR A 146 -2.39 7.10 4.41
C TYR A 146 -3.33 7.82 5.38
N ASN A 147 -4.64 7.72 5.17
CA ASN A 147 -5.64 8.34 6.04
C ASN A 147 -5.60 7.77 7.46
N PHE A 148 -5.45 6.46 7.59
CA PHE A 148 -5.33 5.80 8.89
C PHE A 148 -4.10 6.30 9.66
N VAL A 149 -2.94 6.29 9.03
CA VAL A 149 -1.68 6.69 9.68
C VAL A 149 -1.67 8.18 10.03
N THR A 150 -2.14 9.04 9.13
CA THR A 150 -2.07 10.49 9.31
C THR A 150 -3.27 11.10 10.04
N GLY A 151 -4.40 10.41 10.07
CA GLY A 151 -5.66 10.97 10.56
C GLY A 151 -6.36 11.92 9.57
N ARG A 152 -5.84 12.01 8.34
CA ARG A 152 -6.44 12.79 7.26
C ARG A 152 -7.58 12.05 6.57
N SER A 153 -8.28 12.73 5.68
CA SER A 153 -9.42 12.20 4.93
C SER A 153 -9.33 12.61 3.45
N VAL A 154 -8.21 12.27 2.80
CA VAL A 154 -8.07 12.52 1.36
C VAL A 154 -8.90 11.52 0.56
N ASN A 155 -9.36 11.95 -0.61
CA ASN A 155 -10.17 11.12 -1.51
C ASN A 155 -9.29 10.53 -2.62
N ALA A 156 -9.30 9.21 -2.74
CA ALA A 156 -8.46 8.49 -3.71
C ALA A 156 -8.79 8.88 -5.16
N ALA A 157 -10.08 9.04 -5.49
CA ALA A 157 -10.49 9.40 -6.86
C ALA A 157 -10.03 10.81 -7.23
N GLU A 158 -10.06 11.76 -6.29
CA GLU A 158 -9.58 13.13 -6.51
C GLU A 158 -8.08 13.16 -6.76
N ILE A 159 -7.28 12.45 -5.95
CA ILE A 159 -5.84 12.34 -6.14
C ILE A 159 -5.52 11.66 -7.48
N ALA A 160 -6.21 10.56 -7.80
CA ALA A 160 -6.01 9.85 -9.07
C ALA A 160 -6.35 10.72 -10.28
N ALA A 161 -7.42 11.53 -10.21
CA ALA A 161 -7.78 12.45 -11.28
C ALA A 161 -6.74 13.56 -11.45
N ALA A 162 -6.25 14.15 -10.36
CA ALA A 162 -5.21 15.20 -10.39
C ALA A 162 -3.88 14.67 -10.93
N SER A 163 -3.55 13.40 -10.68
CA SER A 163 -2.28 12.80 -11.12
C SER A 163 -2.24 12.45 -12.63
N ARG A 164 -3.37 12.53 -13.35
CA ARG A 164 -3.45 12.29 -14.80
C ARG A 164 -3.02 13.51 -15.62
N ALA A 165 -2.99 14.65 -15.00
CA ALA A 165 -2.66 15.91 -15.67
C ALA A 165 -1.16 16.04 -16.03
#